data_a69377c41877687274b594ca21e2535f
#
_entry.id   a69377c41877687274b594ca21e2535f
#
_cell.length_a   1.000
_cell.length_b   1.000
_cell.length_c   1.000
_cell.angle_alpha   90.00
_cell.angle_beta   90.00
_cell.angle_gamma   90.00
#
_symmetry.space_group_name_H-M   'P 1'
#
loop_
_entity.id
_entity.type
_entity.pdbx_description
1 polymer ?
#
loop_
_entity_poly.entity_id
_entity_poly.type
_entity_poly.pdbx_seq_one_letter_code
_entity_poly.pdbx_strand_id
1 'polypeptide(L)'
;LCDKYGVEIIKQSFAEVQDYVETLTRQHISGMPDGTWETTDYIDVDPALGEGLIPINVKMTISGDSVHYDLSGSHPNTIGSFLNTCYGGAFAAIVAGTKMQSPEIPLNSGFYRVVTVDLGPEGSVVNADWPTPVAGFCSGPFEKIMNSVFELWAEILPERAMACTFNLEYLLIGGRDTRYEDKPYFMWYDWMVGGWGARNGKDGWAATGPVFGVQLGTQPFEGQERLSPVLTTGHELKVDSGGPGQQRGGMGVEKGGTLYACERTVVSYCCDRERSVTWGLWGGLPSLPHGVWVNPGKEDERYLGSLFSGVPLYQGDTVTRPSAGGGGLGDSLKRAIEDVLEDVIDGYVSIERAAKDYGVVVEPIDLDLAQYSVDEKATMSLRKKLAGEREAMLEEDAESVAVRYRNKELDIYDLVRQYGVIVDWGSGELLEKTTAEFRKML
;
A
#
# COMPACT_ATOMS: atom_id res chain seq x y z
N LEU A 1 40.85 -13.38 5.38
CA LEU A 1 40.65 -14.42 4.36
C LEU A 1 41.80 -14.39 3.33
N CYS A 2 42.12 -13.23 2.73
CA CYS A 2 43.20 -13.12 1.76
C CYS A 2 44.59 -13.61 2.30
N ASP A 3 44.89 -13.24 3.55
CA ASP A 3 46.15 -13.71 4.19
C ASP A 3 46.18 -15.22 4.42
N LYS A 4 45.01 -15.84 4.61
CA LYS A 4 44.90 -17.30 4.86
C LYS A 4 44.89 -18.14 3.57
N TYR A 5 44.17 -17.67 2.55
CA TYR A 5 43.88 -18.47 1.35
C TYR A 5 44.56 -17.93 0.08
N GLY A 6 45.08 -16.71 0.12
CA GLY A 6 45.59 -16.00 -1.04
C GLY A 6 44.53 -15.25 -1.82
N VAL A 7 44.90 -14.14 -2.46
CA VAL A 7 43.96 -13.24 -3.17
C VAL A 7 43.29 -13.94 -4.37
N GLU A 8 44.01 -14.73 -5.11
CA GLU A 8 43.51 -15.40 -6.32
C GLU A 8 42.45 -16.45 -5.99
N ILE A 9 42.60 -17.20 -4.90
CA ILE A 9 41.58 -18.16 -4.43
C ILE A 9 40.30 -17.42 -4.00
N ILE A 10 40.44 -16.28 -3.34
CA ILE A 10 39.28 -15.47 -2.94
C ILE A 10 38.54 -14.91 -4.15
N LYS A 11 39.26 -14.41 -5.17
CA LYS A 11 38.62 -13.94 -6.42
C LYS A 11 37.90 -15.07 -7.14
N GLN A 12 38.52 -16.22 -7.24
CA GLN A 12 37.91 -17.41 -7.84
C GLN A 12 36.64 -17.82 -7.08
N SER A 13 36.68 -17.85 -5.75
CA SER A 13 35.52 -18.17 -4.90
C SER A 13 34.36 -17.19 -5.13
N PHE A 14 34.62 -15.88 -5.35
CA PHE A 14 33.58 -14.93 -5.69
C PHE A 14 32.90 -15.26 -7.03
N ALA A 15 33.65 -15.66 -8.03
CA ALA A 15 33.09 -16.07 -9.31
C ALA A 15 32.26 -17.36 -9.17
N GLU A 16 32.81 -18.37 -8.52
CA GLU A 16 32.14 -19.66 -8.31
C GLU A 16 30.83 -19.53 -7.51
N VAL A 17 30.78 -18.66 -6.49
CA VAL A 17 29.53 -18.40 -5.73
C VAL A 17 28.48 -17.71 -6.60
N GLN A 18 28.88 -16.83 -7.53
CA GLN A 18 27.95 -16.23 -8.48
C GLN A 18 27.44 -17.27 -9.49
N ASP A 19 28.33 -18.10 -10.05
CA ASP A 19 27.96 -19.15 -11.00
C ASP A 19 27.03 -20.20 -10.34
N TYR A 20 27.25 -20.50 -9.06
CA TYR A 20 26.37 -21.35 -8.26
C TYR A 20 24.96 -20.77 -8.15
N VAL A 21 24.83 -19.48 -7.80
CA VAL A 21 23.53 -18.80 -7.68
C VAL A 21 22.84 -18.70 -9.04
N GLU A 22 23.57 -18.38 -10.11
CA GLU A 22 23.02 -18.39 -11.47
C GLU A 22 22.45 -19.77 -11.82
N THR A 23 23.20 -20.84 -11.54
CA THR A 23 22.74 -22.21 -11.81
C THR A 23 21.47 -22.55 -11.04
N LEU A 24 21.40 -22.22 -9.75
CA LEU A 24 20.20 -22.45 -8.93
C LEU A 24 19.00 -21.66 -9.45
N THR A 25 19.23 -20.41 -9.84
CA THR A 25 18.16 -19.55 -10.34
C THR A 25 17.62 -20.09 -11.67
N ARG A 26 18.49 -20.47 -12.62
CA ARG A 26 18.10 -21.10 -13.87
C ARG A 26 17.33 -22.40 -13.67
N GLN A 27 17.78 -23.26 -12.76
CA GLN A 27 17.06 -24.50 -12.40
C GLN A 27 15.67 -24.21 -11.83
N HIS A 28 15.52 -23.18 -11.00
CA HIS A 28 14.24 -22.77 -10.45
C HIS A 28 13.30 -22.29 -11.56
N ILE A 29 13.77 -21.38 -12.42
CA ILE A 29 12.96 -20.82 -13.52
C ILE A 29 12.60 -21.88 -14.55
N SER A 30 13.48 -22.79 -14.90
CA SER A 30 13.20 -23.88 -15.86
C SER A 30 12.09 -24.84 -15.41
N GLY A 31 11.72 -24.81 -14.12
CA GLY A 31 10.55 -25.51 -13.60
C GLY A 31 9.22 -24.77 -13.78
N MET A 32 9.24 -23.53 -14.28
CA MET A 32 8.07 -22.71 -14.52
C MET A 32 7.57 -22.86 -15.97
N PRO A 33 6.28 -22.53 -16.23
CA PRO A 33 5.77 -22.51 -17.61
C PRO A 33 6.37 -21.35 -18.40
N ASP A 34 6.73 -21.58 -19.65
CA ASP A 34 7.01 -20.51 -20.60
C ASP A 34 5.73 -19.69 -20.86
N GLY A 35 5.86 -18.36 -20.94
CA GLY A 35 4.71 -17.49 -21.19
C GLY A 35 5.02 -16.01 -21.01
N THR A 36 4.00 -15.22 -21.26
CA THR A 36 4.06 -13.77 -21.06
C THR A 36 2.83 -13.33 -20.29
N TRP A 37 3.06 -12.56 -19.24
CA TRP A 37 2.04 -11.97 -18.35
C TRP A 37 2.25 -10.47 -18.28
N GLU A 38 1.18 -9.72 -18.12
CA GLU A 38 1.21 -8.27 -18.11
C GLU A 38 0.20 -7.73 -17.06
N THR A 39 0.58 -6.69 -16.35
CA THR A 39 -0.29 -5.98 -15.41
C THR A 39 0.03 -4.50 -15.40
N THR A 40 -0.90 -3.70 -14.88
CA THR A 40 -0.76 -2.25 -14.70
C THR A 40 -1.16 -1.87 -13.29
N ASP A 41 -0.22 -1.36 -12.52
CA ASP A 41 -0.52 -0.65 -11.27
C ASP A 41 -0.40 0.86 -11.50
N TYR A 42 -0.89 1.68 -10.57
CA TYR A 42 -1.00 3.11 -10.76
C TYR A 42 -0.39 3.88 -9.59
N ILE A 43 0.33 4.95 -9.92
CA ILE A 43 0.66 6.02 -8.98
C ILE A 43 -0.54 6.97 -8.95
N ASP A 44 -0.81 7.57 -7.80
CA ASP A 44 -1.80 8.62 -7.65
C ASP A 44 -1.50 9.82 -8.57
N VAL A 45 -2.50 10.65 -8.78
CA VAL A 45 -2.39 11.79 -9.68
C VAL A 45 -1.21 12.69 -9.34
N ASP A 46 -0.52 13.17 -10.38
CA ASP A 46 0.34 14.35 -10.26
C ASP A 46 -0.55 15.60 -10.24
N PRO A 47 -0.51 16.42 -9.17
CA PRO A 47 -1.30 17.65 -9.11
C PRO A 47 -1.07 18.61 -10.29
N ALA A 48 0.08 18.53 -10.95
CA ALA A 48 0.38 19.34 -12.13
C ALA A 48 -0.31 18.84 -13.40
N LEU A 49 -0.69 17.58 -13.47
CA LEU A 49 -1.37 16.95 -14.60
C LEU A 49 -2.92 16.91 -14.43
N GLY A 50 -3.43 17.25 -13.25
CA GLY A 50 -4.86 17.22 -12.94
C GLY A 50 -5.37 15.85 -12.52
N GLU A 51 -6.57 15.47 -12.94
CA GLU A 51 -7.22 14.20 -12.62
C GLU A 51 -6.65 13.05 -13.46
N GLY A 52 -6.57 11.86 -12.85
CA GLY A 52 -6.19 10.61 -13.49
C GLY A 52 -5.01 9.93 -12.79
N LEU A 53 -4.95 8.60 -12.92
CA LEU A 53 -3.88 7.80 -12.36
C LEU A 53 -2.71 7.68 -13.37
N ILE A 54 -1.50 7.55 -12.84
CA ILE A 54 -0.28 7.43 -13.65
C ILE A 54 0.07 5.94 -13.78
N PRO A 55 -0.04 5.34 -14.97
CA PRO A 55 0.17 3.90 -15.14
C PRO A 55 1.65 3.52 -15.08
N ILE A 56 1.91 2.43 -14.38
CA ILE A 56 3.15 1.65 -14.43
C ILE A 56 2.81 0.30 -15.03
N ASN A 57 3.26 0.05 -16.25
CA ASN A 57 3.05 -1.20 -16.94
C ASN A 57 4.22 -2.14 -16.70
N VAL A 58 3.93 -3.37 -16.29
CA VAL A 58 4.93 -4.41 -16.09
C VAL A 58 4.54 -5.64 -16.90
N LYS A 59 5.40 -5.99 -17.84
CA LYS A 59 5.27 -7.20 -18.65
C LYS A 59 6.41 -8.14 -18.31
N MET A 60 6.08 -9.37 -17.94
CA MET A 60 7.03 -10.41 -17.58
C MET A 60 6.95 -11.54 -18.61
N THR A 61 8.10 -11.98 -19.11
CA THR A 61 8.22 -13.13 -20.02
C THR A 61 9.17 -14.15 -19.42
N ILE A 62 8.72 -15.38 -19.26
CA ILE A 62 9.55 -16.54 -18.92
C ILE A 62 9.82 -17.31 -20.21
N SER A 63 11.09 -17.58 -20.50
CA SER A 63 11.52 -18.38 -21.64
C SER A 63 12.68 -19.30 -21.23
N GLY A 64 12.40 -20.58 -21.21
CA GLY A 64 13.35 -21.62 -20.80
C GLY A 64 13.80 -21.45 -19.34
N ASP A 65 14.97 -20.88 -19.12
CA ASP A 65 15.61 -20.75 -17.82
C ASP A 65 15.84 -19.29 -17.40
N SER A 66 15.16 -18.34 -18.05
CA SER A 66 15.35 -16.91 -17.85
C SER A 66 14.03 -16.14 -17.73
N VAL A 67 14.06 -15.01 -17.02
CA VAL A 67 12.94 -14.07 -16.87
C VAL A 67 13.33 -12.72 -17.43
N HIS A 68 12.46 -12.16 -18.25
CA HIS A 68 12.60 -10.81 -18.80
C HIS A 68 11.42 -9.94 -18.38
N TYR A 69 11.72 -8.74 -17.87
CA TYR A 69 10.73 -7.71 -17.54
C TYR A 69 10.86 -6.53 -18.49
N ASP A 70 9.73 -6.09 -19.04
CA ASP A 70 9.61 -4.92 -19.90
C ASP A 70 8.64 -3.91 -19.26
N LEU A 71 9.14 -2.73 -18.95
CA LEU A 71 8.39 -1.61 -18.39
C LEU A 71 8.31 -0.42 -19.35
N SER A 72 8.71 -0.60 -20.62
CA SER A 72 8.81 0.47 -21.62
C SER A 72 7.46 1.16 -21.92
N GLY A 73 6.35 0.50 -21.60
CA GLY A 73 4.98 1.03 -21.74
C GLY A 73 4.51 1.93 -20.61
N SER A 74 5.34 2.19 -19.59
CA SER A 74 4.99 3.07 -18.47
C SER A 74 4.89 4.52 -18.89
N HIS A 75 4.17 5.33 -18.07
CA HIS A 75 3.93 6.75 -18.35
C HIS A 75 5.24 7.58 -18.46
N PRO A 76 5.32 8.57 -19.37
CA PRO A 76 6.42 9.54 -19.38
C PRO A 76 6.57 10.29 -18.05
N ASN A 77 7.76 10.82 -17.77
CA ASN A 77 8.04 11.60 -16.56
C ASN A 77 6.98 12.66 -16.31
N THR A 78 6.58 12.80 -15.05
CA THR A 78 5.66 13.84 -14.62
C THR A 78 6.39 15.11 -14.26
N ILE A 79 5.82 16.27 -14.63
CA ILE A 79 6.42 17.59 -14.34
C ILE A 79 6.08 17.99 -12.91
N GLY A 80 7.09 18.40 -12.14
CA GLY A 80 6.91 18.88 -10.76
C GLY A 80 6.68 17.78 -9.73
N SER A 81 6.48 16.54 -10.16
CA SER A 81 6.37 15.39 -9.29
C SER A 81 7.73 14.80 -8.93
N PHE A 82 7.87 14.36 -7.69
CA PHE A 82 9.01 13.56 -7.25
C PHE A 82 8.72 12.05 -7.23
N LEU A 83 7.58 11.64 -7.78
CA LEU A 83 7.10 10.24 -7.85
C LEU A 83 7.69 9.47 -9.06
N ASN A 84 8.87 9.84 -9.53
CA ASN A 84 9.61 9.10 -10.54
C ASN A 84 10.68 8.22 -9.90
N THR A 85 11.12 7.20 -10.60
CA THR A 85 12.32 6.44 -10.22
C THR A 85 13.33 6.38 -11.35
N CYS A 86 14.59 6.19 -11.00
CA CYS A 86 15.67 5.96 -11.96
C CYS A 86 15.87 4.44 -12.18
N TYR A 87 16.73 4.10 -13.15
CA TYR A 87 17.08 2.71 -13.47
C TYR A 87 17.36 1.85 -12.24
N GLY A 88 18.19 2.34 -11.30
CA GLY A 88 18.58 1.59 -10.13
C GLY A 88 17.40 1.26 -9.20
N GLY A 89 16.44 2.19 -9.04
CA GLY A 89 15.25 1.97 -8.22
C GLY A 89 14.29 0.97 -8.86
N ALA A 90 13.96 1.11 -10.13
CA ALA A 90 13.08 0.19 -10.84
C ALA A 90 13.68 -1.23 -10.92
N PHE A 91 14.97 -1.33 -11.25
CA PHE A 91 15.69 -2.61 -11.27
C PHE A 91 15.68 -3.29 -9.89
N ALA A 92 15.95 -2.54 -8.83
CA ALA A 92 15.92 -3.06 -7.47
C ALA A 92 14.53 -3.57 -7.05
N ALA A 93 13.45 -2.86 -7.44
CA ALA A 93 12.08 -3.28 -7.16
C ALA A 93 11.74 -4.63 -7.83
N ILE A 94 12.10 -4.78 -9.11
CA ILE A 94 11.88 -6.03 -9.87
C ILE A 94 12.65 -7.18 -9.25
N VAL A 95 13.94 -6.97 -8.97
CA VAL A 95 14.80 -8.00 -8.38
C VAL A 95 14.30 -8.40 -7.00
N ALA A 96 13.92 -7.44 -6.16
CA ALA A 96 13.40 -7.72 -4.83
C ALA A 96 12.09 -8.51 -4.90
N GLY A 97 11.13 -8.09 -5.74
CA GLY A 97 9.86 -8.79 -5.95
C GLY A 97 10.07 -10.22 -6.47
N THR A 98 10.94 -10.39 -7.48
CA THR A 98 11.26 -11.72 -8.04
C THR A 98 11.98 -12.60 -7.00
N LYS A 99 12.89 -12.03 -6.22
CA LYS A 99 13.62 -12.75 -5.17
C LYS A 99 12.71 -13.27 -4.06
N MET A 100 11.64 -12.56 -3.74
CA MET A 100 10.66 -13.01 -2.75
C MET A 100 9.91 -14.28 -3.21
N GLN A 101 9.88 -14.58 -4.50
CA GLN A 101 9.31 -15.82 -5.05
C GLN A 101 10.26 -17.02 -4.93
N SER A 102 11.53 -16.78 -4.63
CA SER A 102 12.56 -17.82 -4.46
C SER A 102 13.45 -17.54 -3.25
N PRO A 103 12.88 -17.48 -2.01
CA PRO A 103 13.61 -17.09 -0.81
C PRO A 103 14.77 -18.01 -0.45
N GLU A 104 14.71 -19.27 -0.90
CA GLU A 104 15.75 -20.29 -0.69
C GLU A 104 17.01 -20.08 -1.52
N ILE A 105 16.96 -19.34 -2.64
CA ILE A 105 18.12 -19.06 -3.48
C ILE A 105 18.89 -17.87 -2.88
N PRO A 106 20.21 -17.95 -2.65
CA PRO A 106 20.99 -16.79 -2.21
C PRO A 106 20.94 -15.64 -3.22
N LEU A 107 21.03 -14.40 -2.75
CA LEU A 107 21.06 -13.22 -3.62
C LEU A 107 22.50 -12.72 -3.82
N ASN A 108 22.95 -12.72 -5.06
CA ASN A 108 24.18 -12.06 -5.51
C ASN A 108 24.08 -11.75 -7.02
N SER A 109 25.19 -11.31 -7.63
CA SER A 109 25.21 -10.96 -9.05
C SER A 109 24.87 -12.12 -10.01
N GLY A 110 24.98 -13.39 -9.58
CA GLY A 110 24.53 -14.54 -10.35
C GLY A 110 23.02 -14.55 -10.59
N PHE A 111 22.22 -14.10 -9.63
CA PHE A 111 20.79 -13.95 -9.79
C PHE A 111 20.43 -12.96 -10.92
N TYR A 112 21.17 -11.85 -11.00
CA TYR A 112 20.94 -10.80 -12.01
C TYR A 112 21.30 -11.22 -13.45
N ARG A 113 22.02 -12.32 -13.63
CA ARG A 113 22.31 -12.87 -14.98
C ARG A 113 21.12 -13.61 -15.58
N VAL A 114 20.14 -13.98 -14.74
CA VAL A 114 18.94 -14.73 -15.13
C VAL A 114 17.73 -13.80 -15.29
N VAL A 115 17.70 -12.71 -14.52
CA VAL A 115 16.63 -11.71 -14.52
C VAL A 115 17.12 -10.50 -15.30
N THR A 116 16.48 -10.22 -16.45
CA THR A 116 16.78 -9.07 -17.31
C THR A 116 15.63 -8.07 -17.29
N VAL A 117 15.96 -6.79 -17.42
CA VAL A 117 14.98 -5.70 -17.31
C VAL A 117 15.19 -4.70 -18.44
N ASP A 118 14.12 -4.39 -19.16
CA ASP A 118 14.04 -3.27 -20.10
C ASP A 118 13.07 -2.21 -19.51
N LEU A 119 13.58 -1.02 -19.24
CA LEU A 119 12.80 0.12 -18.75
C LEU A 119 12.38 1.07 -19.88
N GLY A 120 12.73 0.74 -21.12
CA GLY A 120 12.58 1.65 -22.24
C GLY A 120 13.56 2.86 -22.19
N PRO A 121 13.35 3.86 -23.02
CA PRO A 121 14.20 5.05 -23.06
C PRO A 121 14.11 5.84 -21.75
N GLU A 122 15.16 6.63 -21.45
CA GLU A 122 15.11 7.65 -20.40
C GLU A 122 13.97 8.64 -20.68
N GLY A 123 13.32 9.13 -19.61
CA GLY A 123 12.21 10.08 -19.68
C GLY A 123 10.86 9.46 -19.30
N SER A 124 10.84 8.24 -18.80
CA SER A 124 9.63 7.64 -18.23
C SER A 124 9.61 7.72 -16.69
N VAL A 125 8.44 7.49 -16.09
CA VAL A 125 8.27 7.45 -14.63
C VAL A 125 9.12 6.36 -13.97
N VAL A 126 9.49 5.32 -14.69
CA VAL A 126 10.31 4.19 -14.23
C VAL A 126 11.78 4.29 -14.62
N ASN A 127 12.13 5.19 -15.53
CA ASN A 127 13.47 5.43 -16.03
C ASN A 127 13.71 6.93 -16.25
N ALA A 128 13.63 7.70 -15.16
CA ALA A 128 13.75 9.15 -15.19
C ALA A 128 15.15 9.59 -15.61
N ASP A 129 15.21 10.59 -16.48
CA ASP A 129 16.42 11.24 -16.92
C ASP A 129 16.84 12.37 -15.95
N TRP A 130 18.10 12.77 -15.99
CA TRP A 130 18.61 13.90 -15.24
C TRP A 130 18.15 15.23 -15.92
N PRO A 131 17.65 16.25 -15.18
CA PRO A 131 17.59 16.42 -13.73
C PRO A 131 16.21 16.13 -13.08
N THR A 132 15.42 15.22 -13.63
CA THR A 132 14.10 14.89 -13.11
C THR A 132 14.15 14.44 -11.64
N PRO A 133 13.29 14.99 -10.75
CA PRO A 133 13.28 14.61 -9.35
C PRO A 133 12.79 13.17 -9.15
N VAL A 134 13.46 12.43 -8.26
CA VAL A 134 13.16 11.02 -7.91
C VAL A 134 13.06 10.80 -6.39
N ALA A 135 12.84 11.85 -5.62
CA ALA A 135 12.87 11.80 -4.15
C ALA A 135 11.79 10.89 -3.55
N GLY A 136 10.64 10.77 -4.21
CA GLY A 136 9.50 9.95 -3.77
C GLY A 136 9.49 8.54 -4.34
N PHE A 137 10.58 8.04 -4.88
CA PHE A 137 10.60 6.74 -5.58
C PHE A 137 10.11 5.58 -4.72
N CYS A 138 10.38 5.59 -3.41
CA CYS A 138 9.94 4.54 -2.48
C CYS A 138 8.42 4.52 -2.33
N SER A 139 7.80 5.69 -2.12
CA SER A 139 6.34 5.82 -1.92
C SER A 139 5.53 5.71 -3.22
N GLY A 140 6.18 5.82 -4.36
CA GLY A 140 5.58 5.77 -5.68
C GLY A 140 5.99 4.51 -6.45
N PRO A 141 6.83 4.66 -7.51
CA PRO A 141 7.07 3.61 -8.49
C PRO A 141 7.63 2.31 -7.92
N PHE A 142 8.49 2.38 -6.89
CA PHE A 142 9.17 1.20 -6.35
C PHE A 142 8.18 0.15 -5.84
N GLU A 143 7.25 0.56 -4.98
CA GLU A 143 6.27 -0.38 -4.40
C GLU A 143 5.21 -0.80 -5.40
N LYS A 144 4.87 0.07 -6.39
CA LYS A 144 3.98 -0.31 -7.49
C LYS A 144 4.60 -1.43 -8.35
N ILE A 145 5.86 -1.28 -8.73
CA ILE A 145 6.60 -2.31 -9.47
C ILE A 145 6.67 -3.61 -8.67
N MET A 146 6.98 -3.55 -7.37
CA MET A 146 7.01 -4.75 -6.54
C MET A 146 5.66 -5.44 -6.45
N ASN A 147 4.57 -4.69 -6.22
CA ASN A 147 3.21 -5.24 -6.16
C ASN A 147 2.79 -5.85 -7.51
N SER A 148 3.14 -5.20 -8.64
CA SER A 148 2.94 -5.77 -9.97
C SER A 148 3.69 -7.08 -10.18
N VAL A 149 4.94 -7.16 -9.70
CA VAL A 149 5.70 -8.42 -9.74
C VAL A 149 5.02 -9.51 -8.91
N PHE A 150 4.48 -9.19 -7.73
CA PHE A 150 3.74 -10.18 -6.92
C PHE A 150 2.49 -10.68 -7.63
N GLU A 151 1.73 -9.80 -8.28
CA GLU A 151 0.55 -10.15 -9.05
C GLU A 151 0.88 -11.10 -10.20
N LEU A 152 1.91 -10.77 -11.00
CA LEU A 152 2.35 -11.61 -12.11
C LEU A 152 2.80 -13.00 -11.66
N TRP A 153 3.54 -13.08 -10.56
CA TRP A 153 3.98 -14.36 -10.01
C TRP A 153 2.86 -15.15 -9.35
N ALA A 154 1.78 -14.49 -8.88
CA ALA A 154 0.63 -15.19 -8.32
C ALA A 154 -0.04 -16.13 -9.33
N GLU A 155 -0.02 -15.77 -10.63
CA GLU A 155 -0.53 -16.61 -11.71
C GLU A 155 0.32 -17.89 -11.96
N ILE A 156 1.59 -17.84 -11.57
CA ILE A 156 2.55 -18.94 -11.82
C ILE A 156 2.77 -19.77 -10.56
N LEU A 157 2.86 -19.12 -9.41
CA LEU A 157 3.10 -19.71 -8.10
C LEU A 157 1.96 -19.33 -7.13
N PRO A 158 0.74 -19.86 -7.35
CA PRO A 158 -0.42 -19.48 -6.53
C PRO A 158 -0.24 -19.75 -5.04
N GLU A 159 0.58 -20.72 -4.66
CA GLU A 159 0.91 -20.98 -3.25
C GLU A 159 1.75 -19.87 -2.59
N ARG A 160 2.35 -18.98 -3.37
CA ARG A 160 3.13 -17.81 -2.93
C ARG A 160 2.41 -16.50 -3.21
N ALA A 161 1.18 -16.56 -3.70
CA ALA A 161 0.40 -15.37 -4.01
C ALA A 161 0.28 -14.44 -2.81
N MET A 162 0.44 -13.15 -3.06
CA MET A 162 0.25 -12.06 -2.12
C MET A 162 -0.48 -10.92 -2.81
N ALA A 163 -1.57 -10.45 -2.21
CA ALA A 163 -2.29 -9.26 -2.67
C ALA A 163 -1.46 -7.99 -2.42
N CYS A 164 -1.96 -6.86 -2.90
CA CYS A 164 -1.25 -5.58 -2.82
C CYS A 164 -0.95 -5.17 -1.37
N THR A 165 0.25 -4.62 -1.17
CA THR A 165 0.69 -4.06 0.12
C THR A 165 0.44 -2.56 0.17
N PHE A 166 0.35 -2.00 1.39
CA PHE A 166 0.34 -0.55 1.55
C PHE A 166 1.63 0.07 0.97
N ASN A 167 1.62 1.38 0.74
CA ASN A 167 2.81 2.12 0.34
C ASN A 167 3.37 2.93 1.51
N LEU A 168 4.69 3.05 1.55
CA LEU A 168 5.39 3.89 2.53
C LEU A 168 4.94 5.34 2.42
N GLU A 169 4.85 5.99 3.57
CA GLU A 169 4.55 7.40 3.68
C GLU A 169 5.67 8.17 4.38
N TYR A 170 5.75 9.47 4.08
CA TYR A 170 6.62 10.42 4.76
C TYR A 170 5.83 11.64 5.21
N LEU A 171 5.82 11.92 6.52
CA LEU A 171 5.30 13.15 7.10
C LEU A 171 6.46 14.00 7.60
N LEU A 172 6.50 15.27 7.20
CA LEU A 172 7.43 16.26 7.71
C LEU A 172 6.64 17.46 8.24
N ILE A 173 6.76 17.72 9.53
CA ILE A 173 6.25 18.97 10.14
C ILE A 173 7.45 19.75 10.66
N GLY A 174 7.62 20.96 10.21
CA GLY A 174 8.73 21.81 10.59
C GLY A 174 8.30 23.23 10.95
N GLY A 175 8.98 23.87 11.89
CA GLY A 175 8.64 25.18 12.36
C GLY A 175 9.63 25.70 13.41
N ARG A 176 9.19 26.66 14.22
CA ARG A 176 9.96 27.20 15.36
C ARG A 176 9.38 26.71 16.67
N ASP A 177 10.24 26.18 17.53
CA ASP A 177 9.89 25.65 18.84
C ASP A 177 9.86 26.78 19.86
N THR A 178 8.67 27.16 20.32
CA THR A 178 8.49 28.26 21.27
C THR A 178 8.63 27.84 22.74
N ARG A 179 8.99 26.59 23.01
CA ARG A 179 9.38 26.14 24.37
C ARG A 179 10.69 26.76 24.83
N TYR A 180 11.50 27.27 23.87
CA TYR A 180 12.81 27.86 24.10
C TYR A 180 12.81 29.34 23.70
N GLU A 181 13.56 30.17 24.41
CA GLU A 181 13.64 31.62 24.17
C GLU A 181 14.22 31.96 22.77
N ASP A 182 15.21 31.20 22.31
CA ASP A 182 15.87 31.34 21.03
C ASP A 182 15.05 30.75 19.85
N LYS A 183 13.92 30.11 20.15
CA LYS A 183 13.00 29.54 19.18
C LYS A 183 13.71 28.72 18.11
N PRO A 184 14.44 27.67 18.45
CA PRO A 184 15.17 26.86 17.50
C PRO A 184 14.23 26.26 16.46
N TYR A 185 14.77 25.94 15.29
CA TYR A 185 14.03 25.15 14.30
C TYR A 185 13.83 23.73 14.82
N PHE A 186 12.63 23.20 14.66
CA PHE A 186 12.33 21.77 14.84
C PHE A 186 11.87 21.14 13.56
N MET A 187 12.09 19.84 13.42
CA MET A 187 11.51 19.02 12.38
C MET A 187 11.02 17.73 13.00
N TRP A 188 9.71 17.49 12.93
CA TRP A 188 9.12 16.20 13.19
C TRP A 188 9.04 15.45 11.86
N TYR A 189 10.00 14.58 11.64
CA TYR A 189 9.98 13.60 10.57
C TYR A 189 9.38 12.31 11.10
N ASP A 190 8.38 11.82 10.43
CA ASP A 190 7.71 10.59 10.83
C ASP A 190 7.29 9.80 9.60
N TRP A 191 7.32 8.49 9.74
CA TRP A 191 6.84 7.55 8.75
C TRP A 191 6.00 6.50 9.46
N MET A 192 5.10 5.83 8.74
CA MET A 192 4.19 4.87 9.33
C MET A 192 4.38 3.47 8.76
N VAL A 193 4.05 2.51 9.59
CA VAL A 193 3.80 1.12 9.22
C VAL A 193 2.39 1.00 8.66
N GLY A 194 2.13 -0.09 7.91
CA GLY A 194 0.81 -0.36 7.32
C GLY A 194 0.55 -1.85 7.19
N GLY A 195 -0.45 -2.23 6.42
CA GLY A 195 -0.83 -3.61 6.20
C GLY A 195 -0.20 -4.23 4.96
N TRP A 196 0.32 -5.45 5.07
CA TRP A 196 0.69 -6.24 3.90
C TRP A 196 -0.53 -6.96 3.33
N GLY A 197 -0.50 -7.23 2.04
CA GLY A 197 -1.52 -8.01 1.36
C GLY A 197 -1.72 -9.40 1.95
N ALA A 198 -2.93 -9.90 1.87
CA ALA A 198 -3.26 -11.28 2.20
C ALA A 198 -2.46 -12.24 1.31
N ARG A 199 -2.13 -13.39 1.85
CA ARG A 199 -1.39 -14.45 1.15
C ARG A 199 -2.23 -15.70 1.06
N ASN A 200 -1.91 -16.56 0.12
CA ASN A 200 -2.62 -17.83 0.02
C ASN A 200 -2.55 -18.62 1.34
N GLY A 201 -3.72 -18.88 1.94
CA GLY A 201 -3.88 -19.58 3.21
C GLY A 201 -3.46 -18.80 4.47
N LYS A 202 -3.18 -17.48 4.37
CA LYS A 202 -2.79 -16.66 5.52
C LYS A 202 -3.25 -15.22 5.36
N ASP A 203 -3.73 -14.64 6.43
CA ASP A 203 -4.00 -13.21 6.49
C ASP A 203 -2.72 -12.39 6.31
N GLY A 204 -2.88 -11.16 5.86
CA GLY A 204 -1.79 -10.19 5.75
C GLY A 204 -1.26 -9.75 7.11
N TRP A 205 0.01 -9.39 7.17
CA TRP A 205 0.58 -8.84 8.40
C TRP A 205 0.12 -7.42 8.64
N ALA A 206 -0.36 -7.15 9.86
CA ALA A 206 -0.78 -5.84 10.30
C ALA A 206 0.40 -5.02 10.83
N ALA A 207 0.32 -3.69 10.70
CA ALA A 207 1.25 -2.74 11.29
C ALA A 207 2.73 -3.09 11.05
N THR A 208 3.09 -3.43 9.82
CA THR A 208 4.45 -3.80 9.43
C THR A 208 5.11 -2.73 8.56
N GLY A 209 6.43 -2.80 8.43
CA GLY A 209 7.19 -1.92 7.55
C GLY A 209 6.84 -2.12 6.07
N PRO A 210 7.23 -1.18 5.18
CA PRO A 210 6.99 -1.32 3.75
C PRO A 210 7.68 -2.59 3.21
N VAL A 211 7.17 -3.11 2.12
CA VAL A 211 7.59 -4.44 1.58
C VAL A 211 9.07 -4.53 1.24
N PHE A 212 9.73 -3.42 0.98
CA PHE A 212 11.18 -3.35 0.76
C PHE A 212 11.98 -3.05 2.04
N GLY A 213 11.31 -2.68 3.13
CA GLY A 213 11.93 -2.26 4.38
C GLY A 213 12.10 -3.42 5.35
N VAL A 214 13.33 -3.64 5.81
CA VAL A 214 13.63 -4.63 6.84
C VAL A 214 14.09 -3.93 8.12
N GLN A 215 13.67 -4.44 9.27
CA GLN A 215 14.07 -3.95 10.60
C GLN A 215 13.76 -2.46 10.83
N LEU A 216 12.68 -1.95 10.26
CA LEU A 216 12.18 -0.63 10.54
C LEU A 216 11.52 -0.61 11.93
N GLY A 217 11.84 0.38 12.74
CA GLY A 217 11.29 0.57 14.08
C GLY A 217 10.68 1.96 14.22
N THR A 218 9.56 2.07 14.92
CA THR A 218 8.96 3.35 15.28
C THR A 218 9.80 4.02 16.37
N GLN A 219 10.02 5.33 16.24
CA GLN A 219 10.70 6.09 17.30
C GLN A 219 9.83 6.13 18.57
N PRO A 220 10.42 6.06 19.77
CA PRO A 220 9.69 6.23 21.03
C PRO A 220 9.00 7.60 21.07
N PHE A 221 7.72 7.63 21.42
CA PHE A 221 6.91 8.87 21.41
C PHE A 221 7.45 9.91 22.37
N GLU A 222 7.85 9.50 23.56
CA GLU A 222 8.45 10.40 24.57
C GLU A 222 9.74 11.07 24.04
N GLY A 223 10.49 10.36 23.21
CA GLY A 223 11.66 10.90 22.52
C GLY A 223 11.27 11.94 21.48
N GLN A 224 10.25 11.64 20.66
CA GLN A 224 9.74 12.57 19.63
C GLN A 224 9.14 13.83 20.25
N GLU A 225 8.31 13.70 21.29
CA GLU A 225 7.68 14.83 22.00
C GLU A 225 8.69 15.73 22.72
N ARG A 226 9.79 15.15 23.17
CA ARG A 226 10.90 15.93 23.74
C ARG A 226 11.64 16.74 22.67
N LEU A 227 11.84 16.16 21.49
CA LEU A 227 12.57 16.80 20.38
C LEU A 227 11.72 17.79 19.59
N SER A 228 10.41 17.59 19.52
CA SER A 228 9.49 18.41 18.74
C SER A 228 8.28 18.82 19.59
N PRO A 229 7.71 20.03 19.40
CA PRO A 229 6.55 20.50 20.15
C PRO A 229 5.25 19.87 19.61
N VAL A 230 5.17 18.56 19.60
CA VAL A 230 4.04 17.76 19.15
C VAL A 230 3.71 16.74 20.23
N LEU A 231 2.44 16.66 20.63
CA LEU A 231 1.92 15.62 21.52
C LEU A 231 1.23 14.54 20.70
N THR A 232 1.68 13.31 20.82
CA THR A 232 1.06 12.16 20.15
C THR A 232 -0.34 11.93 20.71
N THR A 233 -1.35 11.87 19.84
CA THR A 233 -2.75 11.68 20.23
C THR A 233 -3.23 10.24 20.06
N GLY A 234 -2.50 9.42 19.35
CA GLY A 234 -2.79 8.00 19.14
C GLY A 234 -1.77 7.34 18.23
N HIS A 235 -1.63 6.04 18.38
CA HIS A 235 -0.94 5.14 17.45
C HIS A 235 -1.53 3.75 17.61
N GLU A 236 -2.58 3.48 16.87
CA GLU A 236 -3.42 2.32 17.05
C GLU A 236 -3.66 1.62 15.70
N LEU A 237 -4.00 0.33 15.74
CA LEU A 237 -4.48 -0.35 14.54
C LEU A 237 -5.76 0.32 14.06
N LYS A 238 -5.82 0.63 12.77
CA LYS A 238 -7.03 1.19 12.16
C LYS A 238 -8.02 0.08 11.88
N VAL A 239 -9.08 0.00 12.68
CA VAL A 239 -10.17 -0.96 12.48
C VAL A 239 -10.71 -0.86 11.05
N ASP A 240 -11.04 -2.00 10.44
CA ASP A 240 -11.56 -2.12 9.08
C ASP A 240 -10.60 -1.72 7.96
N SER A 241 -9.35 -1.32 8.25
CA SER A 241 -8.44 -0.86 7.21
C SER A 241 -7.91 -1.96 6.30
N GLY A 242 -7.83 -3.21 6.76
CA GLY A 242 -7.43 -4.35 5.93
C GLY A 242 -8.46 -4.70 4.87
N GLY A 243 -8.03 -5.00 3.65
CA GLY A 243 -8.90 -5.43 2.57
C GLY A 243 -9.59 -6.76 2.87
N PRO A 244 -10.93 -6.84 2.75
CA PRO A 244 -11.66 -8.08 2.96
C PRO A 244 -11.34 -9.14 1.89
N GLY A 245 -11.25 -10.39 2.31
CA GLY A 245 -11.01 -11.54 1.44
C GLY A 245 -11.31 -12.84 2.16
N GLN A 246 -11.16 -13.96 1.49
CA GLN A 246 -11.12 -15.27 2.16
C GLN A 246 -9.96 -15.28 3.15
N GLN A 247 -8.82 -14.69 2.77
CA GLN A 247 -7.76 -14.23 3.66
C GLN A 247 -7.81 -12.71 3.69
N ARG A 248 -7.86 -12.14 4.91
CA ARG A 248 -7.93 -10.68 5.12
C ARG A 248 -6.56 -10.04 4.91
N GLY A 249 -6.52 -8.88 4.28
CA GLY A 249 -5.34 -8.03 4.27
C GLY A 249 -4.95 -7.57 5.67
N GLY A 250 -3.66 -7.30 5.88
CA GLY A 250 -3.14 -6.76 7.14
C GLY A 250 -3.72 -5.38 7.43
N MET A 251 -3.84 -5.06 8.73
CA MET A 251 -4.34 -3.76 9.17
C MET A 251 -3.30 -2.67 8.98
N GLY A 252 -3.73 -1.51 8.55
CA GLY A 252 -2.99 -0.26 8.73
C GLY A 252 -3.07 0.27 10.15
N VAL A 253 -2.44 1.41 10.40
CA VAL A 253 -2.49 2.10 11.68
C VAL A 253 -3.03 3.51 11.51
N GLU A 254 -3.56 4.09 12.58
CA GLU A 254 -3.87 5.50 12.66
C GLU A 254 -2.93 6.17 13.66
N LYS A 255 -2.29 7.24 13.25
CA LYS A 255 -1.38 8.03 14.09
C LYS A 255 -1.75 9.50 14.01
N GLY A 256 -1.74 10.15 15.16
CA GLY A 256 -2.02 11.57 15.25
C GLY A 256 -1.06 12.30 16.18
N GLY A 257 -1.00 13.62 16.02
CA GLY A 257 -0.25 14.51 16.91
C GLY A 257 -0.80 15.91 16.92
N THR A 258 -0.84 16.53 18.10
CA THR A 258 -1.28 17.92 18.29
C THR A 258 -0.08 18.83 18.51
N LEU A 259 -0.02 19.91 17.74
CA LEU A 259 0.97 20.97 17.87
C LEU A 259 0.69 21.84 19.10
N TYR A 260 1.65 22.08 19.99
CA TYR A 260 1.37 22.84 21.23
C TYR A 260 2.26 24.07 21.46
N ALA A 261 3.47 24.11 21.15
CA ALA A 261 4.38 25.23 21.41
C ALA A 261 5.21 25.55 20.18
N CYS A 262 4.55 26.03 19.13
CA CYS A 262 5.19 26.26 17.83
C CYS A 262 4.68 27.50 17.13
N GLU A 263 5.48 28.01 16.21
CA GLU A 263 5.11 29.07 15.26
C GLU A 263 5.73 28.83 13.89
N ARG A 264 5.16 29.45 12.84
CA ARG A 264 5.62 29.32 11.45
C ARG A 264 5.76 27.86 11.04
N THR A 265 4.77 27.06 11.40
CA THR A 265 4.79 25.63 11.17
C THR A 265 4.18 25.30 9.84
N VAL A 266 4.78 24.36 9.13
CA VAL A 266 4.28 23.82 7.87
C VAL A 266 4.34 22.30 7.91
N VAL A 267 3.42 21.68 7.17
CA VAL A 267 3.42 20.23 6.96
C VAL A 267 3.62 19.93 5.47
N SER A 268 4.40 18.89 5.21
CA SER A 268 4.53 18.26 3.89
C SER A 268 4.30 16.77 4.05
N TYR A 269 3.68 16.17 3.06
CA TYR A 269 3.37 14.75 3.08
C TYR A 269 3.59 14.13 1.69
N CYS A 270 4.14 12.96 1.67
CA CYS A 270 4.31 12.18 0.47
C CYS A 270 3.88 10.74 0.74
N CYS A 271 2.84 10.35 0.07
CA CYS A 271 2.34 8.99 0.06
C CYS A 271 1.67 8.70 -1.27
N ASP A 272 1.30 7.45 -1.44
CA ASP A 272 0.51 6.95 -2.56
C ASP A 272 -0.63 6.08 -2.00
N ARG A 273 -1.52 5.54 -2.83
CA ARG A 273 -2.69 4.75 -2.41
C ARG A 273 -3.84 5.57 -1.79
N GLU A 274 -3.92 6.85 -2.11
CA GLU A 274 -5.12 7.65 -1.83
C GLU A 274 -6.24 7.34 -2.83
N ARG A 275 -5.88 7.31 -4.12
CA ARG A 275 -6.81 7.14 -5.25
C ARG A 275 -6.62 5.83 -5.98
N SER A 276 -5.38 5.37 -6.09
CA SER A 276 -5.04 4.05 -6.66
C SER A 276 -5.30 2.90 -5.69
N VAL A 277 -5.70 3.15 -4.51
CA VAL A 277 -6.03 2.23 -3.39
C VAL A 277 -5.28 0.89 -3.42
N THR A 278 -5.06 0.27 -2.29
CA THR A 278 -4.42 -1.05 -2.21
C THR A 278 -5.41 -2.12 -2.65
N TRP A 279 -5.19 -2.72 -3.83
CA TRP A 279 -6.11 -3.66 -4.46
C TRP A 279 -6.04 -5.07 -3.87
N GLY A 280 -7.15 -5.80 -4.00
CA GLY A 280 -7.24 -7.22 -3.63
C GLY A 280 -6.88 -8.16 -4.79
N LEU A 281 -6.71 -9.44 -4.50
CA LEU A 281 -6.36 -10.46 -5.48
C LEU A 281 -7.41 -11.58 -5.49
N TRP A 282 -7.74 -12.12 -6.66
CA TRP A 282 -8.69 -13.23 -6.87
C TRP A 282 -10.07 -13.01 -6.23
N GLY A 283 -10.61 -11.80 -6.36
CA GLY A 283 -11.90 -11.40 -5.80
C GLY A 283 -11.83 -10.92 -4.35
N GLY A 284 -10.62 -10.71 -3.81
CA GLY A 284 -10.42 -9.96 -2.58
C GLY A 284 -10.73 -8.48 -2.80
N LEU A 285 -11.15 -7.80 -1.75
CA LEU A 285 -11.55 -6.39 -1.78
C LEU A 285 -10.38 -5.47 -1.40
N PRO A 286 -10.42 -4.20 -1.84
CA PRO A 286 -9.40 -3.22 -1.52
C PRO A 286 -9.40 -2.79 -0.05
N SER A 287 -8.27 -2.22 0.38
CA SER A 287 -8.09 -1.67 1.73
C SER A 287 -8.65 -0.25 1.86
N LEU A 288 -8.43 0.38 3.03
CA LEU A 288 -8.69 1.80 3.25
C LEU A 288 -7.63 2.65 2.49
N PRO A 289 -8.03 3.75 1.84
CA PRO A 289 -7.09 4.72 1.27
C PRO A 289 -6.23 5.43 2.33
N HIS A 290 -5.05 5.90 1.92
CA HIS A 290 -4.25 6.87 2.67
C HIS A 290 -4.84 8.28 2.61
N GLY A 291 -4.39 9.15 3.52
CA GLY A 291 -4.71 10.58 3.50
C GLY A 291 -4.35 11.26 4.81
N VAL A 292 -4.31 12.60 4.79
CA VAL A 292 -4.02 13.42 5.97
C VAL A 292 -5.18 14.33 6.29
N TRP A 293 -5.60 14.27 7.52
CA TRP A 293 -6.64 15.11 8.09
C TRP A 293 -6.05 16.08 9.12
N VAL A 294 -6.48 17.33 9.08
CA VAL A 294 -6.20 18.33 10.10
C VAL A 294 -7.48 18.63 10.83
N ASN A 295 -7.44 18.59 12.17
CA ASN A 295 -8.57 18.85 13.06
C ASN A 295 -9.81 17.94 12.79
N PRO A 296 -9.66 16.61 12.66
CA PRO A 296 -10.79 15.75 12.34
C PRO A 296 -11.92 15.89 13.38
N GLY A 297 -13.17 15.98 12.88
CA GLY A 297 -14.38 16.14 13.68
C GLY A 297 -14.61 17.53 14.27
N LYS A 298 -13.78 18.53 13.94
CA LYS A 298 -13.96 19.93 14.33
C LYS A 298 -14.56 20.78 13.17
N GLU A 299 -15.01 22.00 13.48
CA GLU A 299 -15.55 22.94 12.48
C GLU A 299 -14.51 23.33 11.40
N ASP A 300 -13.24 23.33 11.77
CA ASP A 300 -12.10 23.66 10.89
C ASP A 300 -11.38 22.43 10.35
N GLU A 301 -12.08 21.30 10.26
CA GLU A 301 -11.58 20.09 9.64
C GLU A 301 -11.14 20.34 8.20
N ARG A 302 -9.94 19.86 7.86
CA ARG A 302 -9.38 19.95 6.50
C ARG A 302 -8.81 18.60 6.08
N TYR A 303 -9.17 18.16 4.90
CA TYR A 303 -8.49 17.07 4.22
C TYR A 303 -7.41 17.62 3.31
N LEU A 304 -6.21 17.11 3.38
CA LEU A 304 -5.04 17.60 2.64
C LEU A 304 -4.60 16.67 1.50
N GLY A 305 -5.15 15.46 1.44
CA GLY A 305 -4.72 14.45 0.46
C GLY A 305 -3.48 13.67 0.87
N SER A 306 -2.86 13.00 -0.11
CA SER A 306 -1.69 12.14 0.10
C SER A 306 -0.38 12.73 -0.44
N LEU A 307 -0.43 13.79 -1.23
CA LEU A 307 0.73 14.41 -1.85
C LEU A 307 0.64 15.93 -1.82
N PHE A 308 1.33 16.56 -0.87
CA PHE A 308 1.35 18.02 -0.73
C PHE A 308 2.63 18.50 -0.03
N SER A 309 2.93 19.80 -0.16
CA SER A 309 4.11 20.41 0.46
C SER A 309 3.83 21.81 0.97
N GLY A 310 4.37 22.12 2.15
CA GLY A 310 4.41 23.48 2.70
C GLY A 310 3.05 24.01 3.16
N VAL A 311 2.08 23.15 3.51
CA VAL A 311 0.77 23.57 4.01
C VAL A 311 0.91 24.15 5.42
N PRO A 312 0.42 25.39 5.69
CA PRO A 312 0.50 26.00 7.01
C PRO A 312 -0.31 25.23 8.07
N LEU A 313 0.32 25.05 9.23
CA LEU A 313 -0.30 24.58 10.48
C LEU A 313 -0.15 25.59 11.58
N TYR A 314 -1.05 25.55 12.53
CA TYR A 314 -1.10 26.45 13.66
C TYR A 314 -1.02 25.69 14.99
N GLN A 315 -0.60 26.41 16.04
CA GLN A 315 -0.64 25.84 17.39
C GLN A 315 -2.07 25.46 17.77
N GLY A 316 -2.26 24.23 18.22
CA GLY A 316 -3.55 23.63 18.53
C GLY A 316 -4.10 22.73 17.40
N ASP A 317 -3.52 22.79 16.20
CA ASP A 317 -3.89 21.88 15.14
C ASP A 317 -3.49 20.45 15.49
N THR A 318 -4.40 19.52 15.22
CA THR A 318 -4.18 18.07 15.31
C THR A 318 -4.08 17.51 13.92
N VAL A 319 -2.98 16.85 13.61
CA VAL A 319 -2.79 16.11 12.35
C VAL A 319 -3.05 14.65 12.61
N THR A 320 -3.91 14.02 11.82
CA THR A 320 -4.22 12.59 11.90
C THR A 320 -4.10 11.98 10.51
N ARG A 321 -3.54 10.79 10.46
CA ARG A 321 -3.37 10.05 9.21
C ARG A 321 -3.56 8.54 9.43
N PRO A 322 -4.50 7.91 8.76
CA PRO A 322 -4.54 6.46 8.64
C PRO A 322 -3.56 6.00 7.57
N SER A 323 -2.81 4.93 7.83
CA SER A 323 -2.13 4.20 6.77
C SER A 323 -3.06 3.18 6.14
N ALA A 324 -2.83 2.85 4.87
CA ALA A 324 -3.58 1.80 4.22
C ALA A 324 -3.30 0.43 4.85
N GLY A 325 -4.30 -0.43 4.83
CA GLY A 325 -4.13 -1.87 5.01
C GLY A 325 -3.59 -2.52 3.74
N GLY A 326 -3.35 -3.83 3.81
CA GLY A 326 -3.10 -4.66 2.64
C GLY A 326 -4.39 -5.07 1.94
N GLY A 327 -4.33 -5.43 0.67
CA GLY A 327 -5.46 -5.98 -0.08
C GLY A 327 -5.88 -7.36 0.42
N GLY A 328 -7.16 -7.70 0.28
CA GLY A 328 -7.68 -9.04 0.56
C GLY A 328 -7.34 -10.05 -0.55
N LEU A 329 -7.40 -11.34 -0.24
CA LEU A 329 -7.20 -12.42 -1.21
C LEU A 329 -8.37 -13.38 -1.19
N GLY A 330 -8.93 -13.62 -2.37
CA GLY A 330 -10.09 -14.50 -2.53
C GLY A 330 -11.40 -13.87 -2.05
N ASP A 331 -12.51 -14.45 -2.45
CA ASP A 331 -13.86 -13.95 -2.14
C ASP A 331 -14.12 -13.88 -0.62
N SER A 332 -14.37 -12.67 -0.11
CA SER A 332 -14.59 -12.42 1.32
C SER A 332 -15.83 -13.13 1.87
N LEU A 333 -16.83 -13.43 1.03
CA LEU A 333 -18.00 -14.21 1.44
C LEU A 333 -17.70 -15.70 1.71
N LYS A 334 -16.48 -16.15 1.36
CA LYS A 334 -15.99 -17.51 1.63
C LYS A 334 -15.06 -17.60 2.85
N ARG A 335 -14.78 -16.47 3.54
CA ARG A 335 -14.03 -16.50 4.80
C ARG A 335 -14.82 -17.32 5.83
N ALA A 336 -14.13 -18.15 6.61
CA ALA A 336 -14.78 -18.92 7.67
C ALA A 336 -15.51 -17.99 8.65
N ILE A 337 -16.68 -18.38 9.10
CA ILE A 337 -17.50 -17.54 10.00
C ILE A 337 -16.78 -17.32 11.33
N GLU A 338 -16.08 -18.35 11.78
CA GLU A 338 -15.29 -18.36 13.00
C GLU A 338 -14.13 -17.35 12.90
N ASP A 339 -13.44 -17.27 11.76
CA ASP A 339 -12.35 -16.31 11.54
C ASP A 339 -12.87 -14.86 11.52
N VAL A 340 -14.07 -14.62 10.96
CA VAL A 340 -14.69 -13.29 11.00
C VAL A 340 -15.10 -12.91 12.42
N LEU A 341 -15.63 -13.86 13.19
CA LEU A 341 -15.98 -13.64 14.59
C LEU A 341 -14.72 -13.32 15.41
N GLU A 342 -13.62 -14.04 15.20
CA GLU A 342 -12.33 -13.78 15.85
C GLU A 342 -11.80 -12.40 15.49
N ASP A 343 -11.87 -12.00 14.21
CA ASP A 343 -11.50 -10.64 13.77
C ASP A 343 -12.33 -9.54 14.48
N VAL A 344 -13.61 -9.81 14.78
CA VAL A 344 -14.46 -8.87 15.53
C VAL A 344 -14.07 -8.84 17.02
N ILE A 345 -13.80 -9.97 17.62
CA ILE A 345 -13.34 -10.09 19.02
C ILE A 345 -12.03 -9.35 19.22
N ASP A 346 -11.09 -9.52 18.29
CA ASP A 346 -9.76 -8.90 18.31
C ASP A 346 -9.78 -7.41 17.92
N GLY A 347 -10.94 -6.89 17.46
CA GLY A 347 -11.09 -5.49 17.05
C GLY A 347 -10.46 -5.18 15.69
N TYR A 348 -10.23 -6.15 14.84
CA TYR A 348 -9.74 -5.94 13.48
C TYR A 348 -10.85 -5.56 12.51
N VAL A 349 -12.04 -6.11 12.72
CA VAL A 349 -13.23 -5.88 11.90
C VAL A 349 -14.38 -5.43 12.80
N SER A 350 -15.08 -4.36 12.42
CA SER A 350 -16.30 -3.94 13.12
C SER A 350 -17.46 -4.87 12.84
N ILE A 351 -18.44 -4.89 13.73
CA ILE A 351 -19.69 -5.65 13.54
C ILE A 351 -20.38 -5.26 12.23
N GLU A 352 -20.37 -3.96 11.91
CA GLU A 352 -20.95 -3.44 10.68
C GLU A 352 -20.22 -4.01 9.44
N ARG A 353 -18.88 -4.01 9.44
CA ARG A 353 -18.09 -4.53 8.33
C ARG A 353 -18.10 -6.05 8.25
N ALA A 354 -18.23 -6.75 9.36
CA ALA A 354 -18.49 -8.19 9.34
C ALA A 354 -19.75 -8.53 8.51
N ALA A 355 -20.81 -7.73 8.65
CA ALA A 355 -22.02 -7.89 7.86
C ALA A 355 -21.84 -7.43 6.40
N LYS A 356 -21.33 -6.21 6.17
CA LYS A 356 -21.26 -5.61 4.83
C LYS A 356 -20.22 -6.27 3.92
N ASP A 357 -19.03 -6.57 4.46
CA ASP A 357 -17.90 -7.04 3.68
C ASP A 357 -17.82 -8.58 3.61
N TYR A 358 -18.21 -9.28 4.69
CA TYR A 358 -18.10 -10.74 4.81
C TYR A 358 -19.45 -11.46 4.84
N GLY A 359 -20.54 -10.72 4.95
CA GLY A 359 -21.88 -11.27 5.07
C GLY A 359 -22.11 -12.07 6.35
N VAL A 360 -21.42 -11.73 7.46
CA VAL A 360 -21.55 -12.42 8.76
C VAL A 360 -22.29 -11.52 9.73
N VAL A 361 -23.41 -12.01 10.24
CA VAL A 361 -24.26 -11.30 11.21
C VAL A 361 -23.78 -11.62 12.63
N VAL A 362 -23.07 -10.66 13.23
CA VAL A 362 -22.52 -10.75 14.58
C VAL A 362 -23.40 -9.95 15.54
N GLU A 363 -23.78 -10.55 16.65
CA GLU A 363 -24.60 -9.93 17.69
C GLU A 363 -23.79 -9.80 18.98
N PRO A 364 -23.72 -8.59 19.59
CA PRO A 364 -23.04 -8.41 20.86
C PRO A 364 -23.82 -9.05 22.00
N ILE A 365 -23.15 -9.82 22.85
CA ILE A 365 -23.68 -10.37 24.10
C ILE A 365 -23.26 -9.46 25.25
N ASP A 366 -21.97 -9.16 25.34
CA ASP A 366 -21.38 -8.26 26.33
C ASP A 366 -20.18 -7.54 25.69
N LEU A 367 -20.34 -6.24 25.48
CA LEU A 367 -19.31 -5.42 24.82
C LEU A 367 -18.08 -5.21 25.69
N ASP A 368 -18.27 -5.11 27.03
CA ASP A 368 -17.16 -4.87 27.95
C ASP A 368 -16.24 -6.11 28.07
N LEU A 369 -16.80 -7.28 27.84
CA LEU A 369 -16.08 -8.55 27.84
C LEU A 369 -15.76 -9.08 26.44
N ALA A 370 -15.98 -8.28 25.40
CA ALA A 370 -15.83 -8.68 23.99
C ALA A 370 -16.50 -10.03 23.67
N GLN A 371 -17.70 -10.24 24.19
CA GLN A 371 -18.48 -11.47 23.95
C GLN A 371 -19.51 -11.24 22.85
N TYR A 372 -19.44 -12.06 21.83
CA TYR A 372 -20.30 -11.99 20.65
C TYR A 372 -20.85 -13.37 20.29
N SER A 373 -21.94 -13.38 19.53
CA SER A 373 -22.52 -14.58 18.89
C SER A 373 -22.73 -14.32 17.41
N VAL A 374 -22.93 -15.39 16.65
CA VAL A 374 -23.26 -15.29 15.23
C VAL A 374 -24.67 -15.84 14.99
N ASP A 375 -25.50 -15.09 14.28
CA ASP A 375 -26.74 -15.63 13.69
C ASP A 375 -26.40 -16.33 12.37
N GLU A 376 -26.20 -17.65 12.43
CA GLU A 376 -25.85 -18.47 11.27
C GLU A 376 -26.91 -18.41 10.15
N LYS A 377 -28.21 -18.37 10.52
CA LYS A 377 -29.31 -18.34 9.55
C LYS A 377 -29.35 -16.99 8.80
N ALA A 378 -29.24 -15.90 9.54
CA ALA A 378 -29.15 -14.57 8.95
C ALA A 378 -27.87 -14.43 8.10
N THR A 379 -26.75 -14.95 8.56
CA THR A 379 -25.45 -14.99 7.85
C THR A 379 -25.59 -15.70 6.49
N MET A 380 -26.18 -16.91 6.45
CA MET A 380 -26.35 -17.63 5.19
C MET A 380 -27.25 -16.87 4.20
N SER A 381 -28.32 -16.24 4.71
CA SER A 381 -29.23 -15.41 3.90
C SER A 381 -28.52 -14.17 3.35
N LEU A 382 -27.75 -13.49 4.19
CA LEU A 382 -27.02 -12.28 3.80
C LEU A 382 -25.91 -12.57 2.78
N ARG A 383 -25.11 -13.62 2.98
CA ARG A 383 -24.10 -14.06 1.99
C ARG A 383 -24.69 -14.34 0.63
N LYS A 384 -25.83 -15.04 0.59
CA LYS A 384 -26.54 -15.31 -0.67
C LYS A 384 -27.02 -14.04 -1.36
N LYS A 385 -27.53 -13.07 -0.59
CA LYS A 385 -27.97 -11.76 -1.10
C LYS A 385 -26.77 -10.99 -1.68
N LEU A 386 -25.71 -10.82 -0.91
CA LEU A 386 -24.51 -10.07 -1.33
C LEU A 386 -23.83 -10.69 -2.56
N ALA A 387 -23.76 -12.02 -2.64
CA ALA A 387 -23.22 -12.70 -3.81
C ALA A 387 -24.00 -12.41 -5.11
N GLY A 388 -25.30 -12.12 -5.00
CA GLY A 388 -26.14 -11.76 -6.15
C GLY A 388 -26.14 -10.25 -6.50
N GLU A 389 -25.67 -9.40 -5.60
CA GLU A 389 -25.76 -7.94 -5.74
C GLU A 389 -24.42 -7.27 -6.07
N ARG A 390 -23.27 -7.90 -5.76
CA ARG A 390 -21.93 -7.28 -5.90
C ARG A 390 -21.62 -6.77 -7.29
N GLU A 391 -21.89 -7.56 -8.32
CA GLU A 391 -21.63 -7.17 -9.71
C GLU A 391 -22.48 -5.96 -10.11
N ALA A 392 -23.76 -5.95 -9.73
CA ALA A 392 -24.66 -4.84 -9.99
C ALA A 392 -24.25 -3.53 -9.27
N MET A 393 -23.68 -3.65 -8.06
CA MET A 393 -23.16 -2.50 -7.32
C MET A 393 -21.96 -1.84 -8.02
N LEU A 394 -21.07 -2.62 -8.61
CA LEU A 394 -19.93 -2.10 -9.38
C LEU A 394 -20.36 -1.41 -10.68
N GLU A 395 -21.53 -1.77 -11.23
CA GLU A 395 -22.08 -1.15 -12.44
C GLU A 395 -22.97 0.08 -12.14
N GLU A 396 -23.29 0.36 -10.86
CA GLU A 396 -24.11 1.51 -10.48
C GLU A 396 -23.47 2.81 -10.95
N ASP A 397 -24.32 3.79 -11.34
CA ASP A 397 -23.88 5.11 -11.79
C ASP A 397 -23.02 5.81 -10.72
N ALA A 398 -21.78 6.14 -11.08
CA ALA A 398 -20.78 6.64 -10.15
C ALA A 398 -21.17 7.98 -9.51
N GLU A 399 -21.84 8.89 -10.26
CA GLU A 399 -22.29 10.15 -9.68
C GLU A 399 -23.42 9.95 -8.66
N SER A 400 -24.36 9.02 -8.92
CA SER A 400 -25.39 8.65 -7.95
C SER A 400 -24.78 8.12 -6.65
N VAL A 401 -23.73 7.30 -6.74
CA VAL A 401 -23.01 6.78 -5.58
C VAL A 401 -22.27 7.90 -4.84
N ALA A 402 -21.60 8.82 -5.55
CA ALA A 402 -20.92 9.96 -4.95
C ALA A 402 -21.90 10.91 -4.24
N VAL A 403 -23.12 11.12 -4.78
CA VAL A 403 -24.18 11.89 -4.10
C VAL A 403 -24.56 11.24 -2.77
N ARG A 404 -24.71 9.92 -2.73
CA ARG A 404 -25.03 9.18 -1.49
C ARG A 404 -23.93 9.33 -0.43
N TYR A 405 -22.67 9.35 -0.85
CA TYR A 405 -21.54 9.64 0.04
C TYR A 405 -21.62 11.06 0.61
N ARG A 406 -21.83 12.09 -0.24
CA ARG A 406 -22.01 13.47 0.22
C ARG A 406 -23.17 13.62 1.21
N ASN A 407 -24.23 12.85 1.04
CA ASN A 407 -25.38 12.79 1.95
C ASN A 407 -25.12 11.96 3.23
N LYS A 408 -23.92 11.36 3.38
CA LYS A 408 -23.56 10.47 4.51
C LYS A 408 -24.41 9.19 4.59
N GLU A 409 -24.96 8.73 3.48
CA GLU A 409 -25.66 7.45 3.34
C GLU A 409 -24.72 6.29 3.13
N LEU A 410 -23.55 6.57 2.56
CA LEU A 410 -22.43 5.65 2.35
C LEU A 410 -21.18 6.21 3.01
N ASP A 411 -20.30 5.32 3.44
CA ASP A 411 -18.96 5.69 3.91
C ASP A 411 -17.89 5.38 2.86
N ILE A 412 -16.65 5.71 3.17
CA ILE A 412 -15.49 5.52 2.29
C ILE A 412 -15.26 4.03 1.93
N TYR A 413 -15.55 3.11 2.86
CA TYR A 413 -15.40 1.67 2.60
C TYR A 413 -16.45 1.18 1.61
N ASP A 414 -17.70 1.65 1.75
CA ASP A 414 -18.76 1.31 0.82
C ASP A 414 -18.40 1.76 -0.61
N LEU A 415 -17.94 3.03 -0.76
CA LEU A 415 -17.54 3.55 -2.06
C LEU A 415 -16.47 2.69 -2.72
N VAL A 416 -15.38 2.44 -2.00
CA VAL A 416 -14.21 1.78 -2.54
C VAL A 416 -14.47 0.28 -2.78
N ARG A 417 -15.09 -0.40 -1.79
CA ARG A 417 -15.20 -1.87 -1.80
C ARG A 417 -16.41 -2.40 -2.54
N GLN A 418 -17.53 -1.70 -2.48
CA GLN A 418 -18.79 -2.19 -3.04
C GLN A 418 -19.08 -1.59 -4.41
N TYR A 419 -18.77 -0.30 -4.59
CA TYR A 419 -19.12 0.45 -5.80
C TYR A 419 -17.93 0.76 -6.70
N GLY A 420 -16.70 0.60 -6.22
CA GLY A 420 -15.49 0.94 -6.96
C GLY A 420 -15.46 2.43 -7.37
N VAL A 421 -15.97 3.32 -6.51
CA VAL A 421 -16.05 4.75 -6.79
C VAL A 421 -14.99 5.50 -5.99
N ILE A 422 -14.24 6.35 -6.68
CA ILE A 422 -13.24 7.23 -6.09
C ILE A 422 -13.72 8.68 -6.19
N VAL A 423 -13.68 9.37 -5.06
CA VAL A 423 -14.03 10.77 -4.93
C VAL A 423 -12.84 11.56 -4.38
N ASP A 424 -12.88 12.87 -4.47
CA ASP A 424 -12.07 13.70 -3.59
C ASP A 424 -12.61 13.54 -2.15
N TRP A 425 -11.81 13.00 -1.25
CA TRP A 425 -12.28 12.60 0.09
C TRP A 425 -12.65 13.78 0.99
N GLY A 426 -12.19 14.99 0.66
CA GLY A 426 -12.55 16.22 1.36
C GLY A 426 -13.87 16.81 0.91
N SER A 427 -14.10 16.91 -0.39
CA SER A 427 -15.30 17.53 -0.99
C SER A 427 -16.41 16.53 -1.31
N GLY A 428 -16.07 15.26 -1.52
CA GLY A 428 -16.96 14.23 -2.01
C GLY A 428 -17.30 14.36 -3.50
N GLU A 429 -16.55 15.20 -4.25
CA GLU A 429 -16.71 15.31 -5.71
C GLU A 429 -16.21 14.05 -6.42
N LEU A 430 -16.99 13.55 -7.37
CA LEU A 430 -16.62 12.37 -8.16
C LEU A 430 -15.36 12.63 -8.99
N LEU A 431 -14.43 11.73 -8.96
CA LEU A 431 -13.27 11.68 -9.84
C LEU A 431 -13.53 10.66 -10.96
N GLU A 432 -14.22 11.11 -12.02
CA GLU A 432 -14.76 10.22 -13.08
C GLU A 432 -13.70 9.35 -13.72
N LYS A 433 -12.59 9.96 -14.17
CA LYS A 433 -11.51 9.24 -14.85
C LYS A 433 -10.85 8.23 -13.91
N THR A 434 -10.54 8.66 -12.69
CA THR A 434 -9.94 7.81 -11.64
C THR A 434 -10.86 6.63 -11.29
N THR A 435 -12.16 6.87 -11.15
CA THR A 435 -13.16 5.81 -10.91
C THR A 435 -13.20 4.80 -12.06
N ALA A 436 -13.17 5.27 -13.30
CA ALA A 436 -13.17 4.38 -14.47
C ALA A 436 -11.89 3.54 -14.57
N GLU A 437 -10.75 4.08 -14.16
CA GLU A 437 -9.48 3.36 -14.10
C GLU A 437 -9.49 2.36 -12.92
N PHE A 438 -9.96 2.76 -11.75
CA PHE A 438 -10.03 1.92 -10.55
C PHE A 438 -10.98 0.72 -10.74
N ARG A 439 -12.15 0.90 -11.34
CA ARG A 439 -13.09 -0.19 -11.64
C ARG A 439 -12.51 -1.28 -12.54
N LYS A 440 -11.46 -0.98 -13.33
CA LYS A 440 -10.77 -2.01 -14.15
C LYS A 440 -9.82 -2.87 -13.33
N MET A 441 -9.45 -2.43 -12.12
CA MET A 441 -8.56 -3.16 -11.21
C MET A 441 -9.34 -4.10 -10.27
N LEU A 442 -10.67 -3.91 -10.15
CA LEU A 442 -11.58 -4.73 -9.36
C LEU A 442 -12.17 -5.90 -10.16
#